data_64b281f1cb3d8a38dd586d8369f1f86d
#
_entry.id   64b281f1cb3d8a38dd586d8369f1f86d
#
_cell.length_a   1.000
_cell.length_b   1.000
_cell.length_c   1.000
_cell.angle_alpha   90.00
_cell.angle_beta   90.00
_cell.angle_gamma   90.00
#
_symmetry.space_group_name_H-M   'P 1'
#
loop_
_entity.id
_entity.type
_entity.pdbx_description
1 polymer ?
#
loop_
_entity_poly.entity_id
_entity_poly.type
_entity_poly.pdbx_seq_one_letter_code
_entity_poly.pdbx_strand_id
1 'polypeptide(L)'
;MNKLRTQVKWIMAAIVVVFVLSIFLMYGPGGGRGTGSKDYAVAEVDGNRIMRSQIESGLAEMAEQAQNTEITSEDLPLLRQNVLDSIIIEAALKKEAKEKNIKVTDEEVQKIITQIESQFPTKEAFMQYMEQSGINEKKMKEDVADRLAQQKVLESVAGNVVVSDDEVLKFYESTKDLFFRRPAGYNVNFASFGTKEQAQKAREQLVAGTQWDKVLEGLSSDVRNSTPYEKPTFVAEKDLTGEMKVLLNLPVGKPSPVLSVTSEDILLVMKRSKSPERILALSEVKGEIQKMLQAQRERELQQKFFQELKSNTSVKILDPSIFPAPKSPESGDKTE
;
A
#
# COMPACT_ATOMS: atom_id res chain seq x y z
N MET A 1 1.33 6.50 -20.26
CA MET A 1 2.25 6.50 -19.10
C MET A 1 1.91 7.51 -18.01
N ASN A 2 1.01 8.46 -18.22
CA ASN A 2 0.61 9.46 -17.20
C ASN A 2 -0.40 8.94 -16.15
N LYS A 3 -1.17 7.88 -16.42
CA LYS A 3 -2.20 7.37 -15.49
C LYS A 3 -1.63 6.69 -14.23
N LEU A 4 -0.46 6.06 -14.31
CA LEU A 4 0.18 5.42 -13.15
C LEU A 4 0.79 6.44 -12.16
N ARG A 5 1.34 7.53 -12.64
CA ARG A 5 1.82 8.64 -11.79
C ARG A 5 0.68 9.33 -11.03
N THR A 6 -0.49 9.38 -11.64
CA THR A 6 -1.70 9.94 -11.01
C THR A 6 -2.25 8.99 -9.94
N GLN A 7 -2.23 7.67 -10.17
CA GLN A 7 -2.72 6.69 -9.19
C GLN A 7 -1.84 6.60 -7.94
N VAL A 8 -0.51 6.66 -8.08
CA VAL A 8 0.40 6.68 -6.91
C VAL A 8 0.19 7.95 -6.07
N LYS A 9 -0.01 9.11 -6.72
CA LYS A 9 -0.35 10.35 -6.00
C LYS A 9 -1.70 10.26 -5.29
N TRP A 10 -2.69 9.58 -5.87
CA TRP A 10 -4.00 9.37 -5.25
C TRP A 10 -3.94 8.40 -4.07
N ILE A 11 -3.15 7.32 -4.17
CA ILE A 11 -2.93 6.37 -3.08
C ILE A 11 -2.18 7.05 -1.93
N MET A 12 -1.14 7.85 -2.21
CA MET A 12 -0.43 8.63 -1.21
C MET A 12 -1.33 9.68 -0.55
N ALA A 13 -2.16 10.38 -1.33
CA ALA A 13 -3.14 11.33 -0.79
C ALA A 13 -4.22 10.63 0.07
N ALA A 14 -4.67 9.45 -0.32
CA ALA A 14 -5.63 8.67 0.47
C ALA A 14 -5.02 8.20 1.80
N ILE A 15 -3.75 7.78 1.81
CA ILE A 15 -3.03 7.41 3.04
C ILE A 15 -2.91 8.62 3.97
N VAL A 16 -2.58 9.81 3.45
CA VAL A 16 -2.52 11.04 4.25
C VAL A 16 -3.88 11.40 4.83
N VAL A 17 -4.94 11.24 4.06
CA VAL A 17 -6.31 11.53 4.50
C VAL A 17 -6.79 10.55 5.58
N VAL A 18 -6.57 9.26 5.40
CA VAL A 18 -6.89 8.23 6.42
C VAL A 18 -6.09 8.47 7.69
N PHE A 19 -4.81 8.83 7.55
CA PHE A 19 -3.94 9.12 8.69
C PHE A 19 -4.32 10.43 9.40
N VAL A 20 -4.80 11.44 8.70
CA VAL A 20 -5.33 12.67 9.31
C VAL A 20 -6.66 12.41 10.02
N LEU A 21 -7.55 11.57 9.47
CA LEU A 21 -8.80 11.18 10.12
C LEU A 21 -8.55 10.40 11.43
N SER A 22 -7.55 9.53 11.47
CA SER A 22 -7.23 8.75 12.67
C SER A 22 -6.76 9.61 13.84
N ILE A 23 -6.10 10.76 13.57
CA ILE A 23 -5.72 11.70 14.64
C ILE A 23 -6.91 12.45 15.19
N PHE A 24 -7.92 12.75 14.35
CA PHE A 24 -9.15 13.37 14.83
C PHE A 24 -9.91 12.47 15.81
N LEU A 25 -9.81 11.15 15.66
CA LEU A 25 -10.37 10.20 16.63
C LEU A 25 -9.56 10.18 17.95
N MET A 26 -8.25 10.44 17.88
CA MET A 26 -7.35 10.42 19.04
C MET A 26 -7.52 11.62 19.99
N TYR A 27 -7.91 12.79 19.48
CA TYR A 27 -8.07 14.02 20.25
C TYR A 27 -9.53 14.41 20.50
N GLY A 28 -10.51 13.61 20.06
CA GLY A 28 -11.94 13.88 20.28
C GLY A 28 -12.36 13.71 21.74
N PRO A 29 -13.41 14.43 22.20
CA PRO A 29 -13.85 14.43 23.60
C PRO A 29 -14.43 13.11 24.11
N GLY A 30 -14.41 12.03 23.30
CA GLY A 30 -14.87 10.67 23.66
C GLY A 30 -13.77 9.72 24.14
N GLY A 31 -12.48 10.04 23.94
CA GLY A 31 -11.36 9.16 24.29
C GLY A 31 -10.95 9.13 25.76
N GLY A 32 -11.61 9.86 26.63
CA GLY A 32 -11.20 10.08 28.02
C GLY A 32 -12.09 9.47 29.10
N ARG A 33 -12.80 8.38 28.87
CA ARG A 33 -13.46 7.63 29.96
C ARG A 33 -12.66 6.41 30.41
N GLY A 34 -11.40 6.64 30.76
CA GLY A 34 -10.61 5.73 31.58
C GLY A 34 -10.84 6.04 33.06
N THR A 35 -11.25 5.04 33.80
CA THR A 35 -11.38 4.99 35.27
C THR A 35 -10.28 5.77 35.97
N GLY A 36 -10.62 6.77 36.74
CA GLY A 36 -10.04 7.43 37.91
C GLY A 36 -8.56 7.38 38.30
N SER A 37 -7.65 6.96 37.43
CA SER A 37 -6.20 7.07 37.63
C SER A 37 -5.71 8.41 37.06
N LYS A 38 -5.04 9.22 37.87
CA LYS A 38 -4.40 10.45 37.39
C LYS A 38 -3.47 10.12 36.25
N ASP A 39 -3.65 10.77 35.10
CA ASP A 39 -2.73 10.65 33.96
C ASP A 39 -1.32 11.08 34.39
N TYR A 40 -0.30 10.32 34.02
CA TYR A 40 1.08 10.59 34.40
C TYR A 40 2.04 10.37 33.23
N ALA A 41 3.18 11.03 33.32
CA ALA A 41 4.19 10.92 32.27
C ALA A 41 4.92 9.56 32.35
N VAL A 42 4.96 8.85 31.24
CA VAL A 42 5.61 7.53 31.10
C VAL A 42 6.94 7.60 30.37
N ALA A 43 7.16 8.68 29.60
CA ALA A 43 8.41 8.96 28.92
C ALA A 43 8.60 10.47 28.75
N GLU A 44 9.81 10.88 28.38
CA GLU A 44 10.15 12.23 27.98
C GLU A 44 10.94 12.15 26.67
N VAL A 45 10.54 12.94 25.67
CA VAL A 45 11.15 12.99 24.33
C VAL A 45 11.55 14.43 24.03
N ASP A 46 12.83 14.70 23.88
CA ASP A 46 13.39 16.06 23.71
C ASP A 46 12.81 17.08 24.72
N GLY A 47 12.68 16.69 25.99
CA GLY A 47 12.14 17.51 27.05
C GLY A 47 10.61 17.55 27.15
N ASN A 48 9.89 16.99 26.18
CA ASN A 48 8.42 16.92 26.19
C ASN A 48 7.95 15.64 26.89
N ARG A 49 7.04 15.80 27.85
CA ARG A 49 6.47 14.67 28.59
C ARG A 49 5.43 13.93 27.75
N ILE A 50 5.60 12.65 27.62
CA ILE A 50 4.64 11.73 26.99
C ILE A 50 3.79 11.10 28.09
N MET A 51 2.48 11.34 28.04
CA MET A 51 1.54 10.88 29.03
C MET A 51 1.11 9.44 28.73
N ARG A 52 0.71 8.71 29.76
CA ARG A 52 0.18 7.34 29.60
C ARG A 52 -1.03 7.31 28.68
N SER A 53 -1.91 8.29 28.80
CA SER A 53 -3.10 8.41 27.93
C SER A 53 -2.73 8.47 26.45
N GLN A 54 -1.64 9.12 26.07
CA GLN A 54 -1.17 9.18 24.68
C GLN A 54 -0.73 7.80 24.17
N ILE A 55 -0.04 7.02 25.00
CA ILE A 55 0.36 5.65 24.65
C ILE A 55 -0.86 4.75 24.49
N GLU A 56 -1.80 4.80 25.45
CA GLU A 56 -3.01 3.95 25.40
C GLU A 56 -3.94 4.34 24.24
N SER A 57 -4.01 5.64 23.89
CA SER A 57 -4.76 6.09 22.71
C SER A 57 -4.14 5.59 21.40
N GLY A 58 -2.82 5.68 21.26
CA GLY A 58 -2.12 5.14 20.10
C GLY A 58 -2.24 3.62 19.99
N LEU A 59 -2.26 2.92 21.14
CA LEU A 59 -2.50 1.47 21.18
C LEU A 59 -3.92 1.13 20.69
N ALA A 60 -4.94 1.87 21.15
CA ALA A 60 -6.32 1.67 20.70
C ALA A 60 -6.46 1.88 19.18
N GLU A 61 -5.81 2.90 18.64
CA GLU A 61 -5.77 3.16 17.20
C GLU A 61 -5.11 2.02 16.41
N MET A 62 -3.97 1.50 16.89
CA MET A 62 -3.30 0.36 16.26
C MET A 62 -4.18 -0.90 16.29
N ALA A 63 -4.90 -1.12 17.40
CA ALA A 63 -5.82 -2.25 17.53
C ALA A 63 -7.01 -2.14 16.56
N GLU A 64 -7.54 -0.94 16.36
CA GLU A 64 -8.65 -0.68 15.44
C GLU A 64 -8.24 -0.91 13.98
N GLN A 65 -7.02 -0.54 13.61
CA GLN A 65 -6.47 -0.78 12.27
C GLN A 65 -6.17 -2.26 11.99
N ALA A 66 -5.85 -3.03 13.03
CA ALA A 66 -5.51 -4.46 12.92
C ALA A 66 -6.69 -5.40 12.63
N GLN A 67 -7.90 -4.90 12.49
CA GLN A 67 -9.24 -5.45 12.16
C GLN A 67 -9.56 -6.95 12.42
N ASN A 68 -8.56 -7.85 12.61
CA ASN A 68 -8.76 -9.29 12.83
C ASN A 68 -7.60 -9.98 13.56
N THR A 69 -6.68 -9.22 14.17
CA THR A 69 -5.57 -9.82 14.92
C THR A 69 -5.93 -9.81 16.41
N GLU A 70 -6.03 -10.98 17.04
CA GLU A 70 -6.17 -11.04 18.49
C GLU A 70 -4.90 -10.48 19.15
N ILE A 71 -5.04 -9.33 19.81
CA ILE A 71 -3.98 -8.73 20.63
C ILE A 71 -4.04 -9.38 22.00
N THR A 72 -2.99 -10.10 22.36
CA THR A 72 -2.87 -10.72 23.67
C THR A 72 -2.23 -9.77 24.69
N SER A 73 -2.36 -10.07 25.99
CA SER A 73 -1.70 -9.30 27.05
C SER A 73 -0.17 -9.31 26.94
N GLU A 74 0.41 -10.34 26.31
CA GLU A 74 1.86 -10.47 26.08
C GLU A 74 2.36 -9.52 25.00
N ASP A 75 1.50 -9.13 24.06
CA ASP A 75 1.84 -8.20 22.96
C ASP A 75 1.83 -6.73 23.42
N LEU A 76 1.08 -6.40 24.48
CA LEU A 76 0.86 -5.02 24.92
C LEU A 76 2.15 -4.23 25.17
N PRO A 77 3.20 -4.76 25.85
CA PRO A 77 4.43 -4.02 26.08
C PRO A 77 5.13 -3.65 24.78
N LEU A 78 5.16 -4.57 23.81
CA LEU A 78 5.77 -4.34 22.49
C LEU A 78 4.96 -3.31 21.67
N LEU A 79 3.64 -3.42 21.71
CA LEU A 79 2.77 -2.47 21.01
C LEU A 79 2.89 -1.06 21.60
N ARG A 80 2.97 -0.91 22.94
CA ARG A 80 3.24 0.37 23.59
C ARG A 80 4.60 0.94 23.20
N GLN A 81 5.63 0.09 23.08
CA GLN A 81 6.93 0.52 22.56
C GLN A 81 6.83 1.03 21.13
N ASN A 82 6.07 0.36 20.28
CA ASN A 82 5.85 0.81 18.89
C ASN A 82 5.13 2.17 18.83
N VAL A 83 4.14 2.40 19.70
CA VAL A 83 3.49 3.71 19.84
C VAL A 83 4.49 4.78 20.28
N LEU A 84 5.29 4.50 21.31
CA LEU A 84 6.33 5.43 21.77
C LEU A 84 7.35 5.71 20.65
N ASP A 85 7.77 4.70 19.92
CA ASP A 85 8.67 4.85 18.77
C ASP A 85 8.06 5.75 17.69
N SER A 86 6.77 5.64 17.44
CA SER A 86 6.05 6.52 16.49
C SER A 86 6.04 7.97 16.97
N ILE A 87 5.80 8.21 18.26
CA ILE A 87 5.84 9.54 18.87
C ILE A 87 7.25 10.14 18.79
N ILE A 88 8.29 9.34 19.03
CA ILE A 88 9.69 9.77 18.90
C ILE A 88 9.99 10.19 17.46
N ILE A 89 9.61 9.38 16.50
CA ILE A 89 9.82 9.68 15.06
C ILE A 89 9.05 10.94 14.65
N GLU A 90 7.80 11.10 15.08
CA GLU A 90 7.00 12.28 14.79
C GLU A 90 7.66 13.57 15.35
N ALA A 91 8.08 13.54 16.62
CA ALA A 91 8.79 14.67 17.25
C ALA A 91 10.07 15.00 16.50
N ALA A 92 10.85 13.97 16.15
CA ALA A 92 12.11 14.13 15.42
C ALA A 92 11.90 14.68 14.00
N LEU A 93 10.91 14.21 13.27
CA LEU A 93 10.54 14.72 11.94
C LEU A 93 10.08 16.19 12.00
N LYS A 94 9.30 16.54 13.02
CA LYS A 94 8.86 17.92 13.24
C LYS A 94 10.05 18.85 13.52
N LYS A 95 11.02 18.38 14.30
CA LYS A 95 12.28 19.11 14.56
C LYS A 95 13.09 19.26 13.27
N GLU A 96 13.30 18.17 12.54
CA GLU A 96 14.02 18.16 11.27
C GLU A 96 13.40 19.08 10.22
N ALA A 97 12.04 19.11 10.13
CA ALA A 97 11.33 20.01 9.24
C ALA A 97 11.60 21.48 9.56
N LYS A 98 11.70 21.83 10.85
CA LYS A 98 12.06 23.18 11.30
C LYS A 98 13.52 23.51 10.99
N GLU A 99 14.45 22.61 11.29
CA GLU A 99 15.89 22.81 11.05
C GLU A 99 16.19 22.94 9.55
N LYS A 100 15.54 22.18 8.71
CA LYS A 100 15.64 22.28 7.25
C LYS A 100 14.82 23.41 6.64
N ASN A 101 14.11 24.17 7.46
CA ASN A 101 13.24 25.27 7.03
C ASN A 101 12.28 24.85 5.91
N ILE A 102 11.66 23.68 6.06
CA ILE A 102 10.69 23.15 5.11
C ILE A 102 9.47 24.06 5.07
N LYS A 103 9.17 24.59 3.88
CA LYS A 103 8.03 25.47 3.68
C LYS A 103 6.82 24.68 3.21
N VAL A 104 5.70 24.94 3.86
CA VAL A 104 4.36 24.50 3.47
C VAL A 104 3.53 25.73 3.17
N THR A 105 2.90 25.79 2.01
CA THR A 105 2.08 26.94 1.62
C THR A 105 0.64 26.76 2.11
N ASP A 106 -0.07 27.88 2.28
CA ASP A 106 -1.50 27.87 2.65
C ASP A 106 -2.36 27.14 1.59
N GLU A 107 -1.97 27.21 0.32
CA GLU A 107 -2.64 26.49 -0.78
C GLU A 107 -2.51 24.97 -0.63
N GLU A 108 -1.32 24.48 -0.25
CA GLU A 108 -1.11 23.05 0.02
C GLU A 108 -1.96 22.58 1.20
N VAL A 109 -2.00 23.37 2.29
CA VAL A 109 -2.84 23.08 3.46
C VAL A 109 -4.31 23.07 3.07
N GLN A 110 -4.77 24.09 2.36
CA GLN A 110 -6.17 24.20 1.97
C GLN A 110 -6.60 23.06 1.04
N LYS A 111 -5.73 22.62 0.16
CA LYS A 111 -5.97 21.46 -0.71
C LYS A 111 -6.23 20.18 0.07
N ILE A 112 -5.45 19.91 1.11
CA ILE A 112 -5.66 18.75 1.98
C ILE A 112 -6.95 18.88 2.76
N ILE A 113 -7.25 20.07 3.32
CA ILE A 113 -8.49 20.32 4.05
C ILE A 113 -9.71 20.10 3.14
N THR A 114 -9.69 20.61 1.90
CA THR A 114 -10.76 20.38 0.93
C THR A 114 -10.92 18.89 0.61
N GLN A 115 -9.83 18.15 0.54
CA GLN A 115 -9.85 16.72 0.28
C GLN A 115 -10.44 15.94 1.47
N ILE A 116 -10.15 16.36 2.72
CA ILE A 116 -10.78 15.80 3.92
C ILE A 116 -12.28 16.12 3.94
N GLU A 117 -12.64 17.38 3.70
CA GLU A 117 -14.04 17.83 3.64
C GLU A 117 -14.85 17.02 2.61
N SER A 118 -14.26 16.70 1.46
CA SER A 118 -14.92 15.91 0.39
C SER A 118 -15.27 14.46 0.76
N GLN A 119 -14.76 13.94 1.87
CA GLN A 119 -15.11 12.61 2.36
C GLN A 119 -16.38 12.60 3.22
N PHE A 120 -16.86 13.77 3.59
CA PHE A 120 -18.11 13.93 4.32
C PHE A 120 -19.26 14.17 3.34
N PRO A 121 -20.46 13.68 3.66
CA PRO A 121 -21.63 13.87 2.77
C PRO A 121 -21.96 15.32 2.49
N THR A 122 -21.74 16.21 3.46
CA THR A 122 -21.96 17.65 3.34
C THR A 122 -20.92 18.42 4.16
N LYS A 123 -20.76 19.70 3.87
CA LYS A 123 -19.89 20.60 4.63
C LYS A 123 -20.36 20.76 6.09
N GLU A 124 -21.66 20.79 6.31
CA GLU A 124 -22.26 20.85 7.63
C GLU A 124 -21.92 19.62 8.47
N ALA A 125 -21.92 18.41 7.87
CA ALA A 125 -21.50 17.18 8.53
C ALA A 125 -20.02 17.23 8.94
N PHE A 126 -19.17 17.79 8.09
CA PHE A 126 -17.76 18.02 8.43
C PHE A 126 -17.61 19.03 9.59
N MET A 127 -18.30 20.15 9.54
CA MET A 127 -18.27 21.17 10.61
C MET A 127 -18.77 20.61 11.95
N GLN A 128 -19.86 19.85 11.93
CA GLN A 128 -20.40 19.18 13.11
C GLN A 128 -19.42 18.16 13.69
N TYR A 129 -18.74 17.40 12.84
CA TYR A 129 -17.69 16.48 13.26
C TYR A 129 -16.53 17.23 13.93
N MET A 130 -16.07 18.32 13.35
CA MET A 130 -15.02 19.19 13.92
C MET A 130 -15.39 19.69 15.30
N GLU A 131 -16.61 20.19 15.45
CA GLU A 131 -17.14 20.71 16.73
C GLU A 131 -17.21 19.60 17.79
N GLN A 132 -17.75 18.44 17.45
CA GLN A 132 -17.82 17.27 18.34
C GLN A 132 -16.45 16.76 18.77
N SER A 133 -15.46 16.85 17.89
CA SER A 133 -14.08 16.47 18.16
C SER A 133 -13.29 17.55 18.91
N GLY A 134 -13.88 18.72 19.19
CA GLY A 134 -13.19 19.83 19.86
C GLY A 134 -12.05 20.46 19.03
N ILE A 135 -12.07 20.26 17.71
CA ILE A 135 -11.03 20.74 16.80
C ILE A 135 -11.52 22.02 16.14
N ASN A 136 -10.77 23.10 16.33
CA ASN A 136 -11.03 24.33 15.61
C ASN A 136 -10.23 24.39 14.29
N GLU A 137 -10.67 25.22 13.37
CA GLU A 137 -10.07 25.38 12.04
C GLU A 137 -8.58 25.74 12.10
N LYS A 138 -8.18 26.58 13.07
CA LYS A 138 -6.78 26.99 13.24
C LYS A 138 -5.90 25.80 13.58
N LYS A 139 -6.33 25.00 14.57
CA LYS A 139 -5.60 23.81 14.98
C LYS A 139 -5.50 22.80 13.84
N MET A 140 -6.59 22.60 13.10
CA MET A 140 -6.58 21.70 11.94
C MET A 140 -5.57 22.15 10.88
N LYS A 141 -5.52 23.46 10.56
CA LYS A 141 -4.54 24.01 9.62
C LYS A 141 -3.10 23.79 10.10
N GLU A 142 -2.84 24.02 11.39
CA GLU A 142 -1.52 23.78 12.00
C GLU A 142 -1.13 22.30 11.92
N ASP A 143 -2.02 21.39 12.28
CA ASP A 143 -1.77 19.95 12.25
C ASP A 143 -1.53 19.44 10.80
N VAL A 144 -2.30 19.92 9.83
CA VAL A 144 -2.08 19.62 8.40
C VAL A 144 -0.74 20.17 7.91
N ALA A 145 -0.39 21.40 8.29
CA ALA A 145 0.88 22.00 7.90
C ALA A 145 2.09 21.25 8.47
N ASP A 146 2.03 20.87 9.75
CA ASP A 146 3.07 20.09 10.41
C ASP A 146 3.30 18.73 9.69
N ARG A 147 2.21 18.06 9.28
CA ARG A 147 2.29 16.77 8.57
C ARG A 147 2.82 16.91 7.15
N LEU A 148 2.36 17.92 6.43
CA LEU A 148 2.91 18.20 5.11
C LEU A 148 4.42 18.51 5.18
N ALA A 149 4.85 19.22 6.24
CA ALA A 149 6.26 19.48 6.47
C ALA A 149 7.04 18.17 6.73
N GLN A 150 6.53 17.29 7.58
CA GLN A 150 7.12 15.97 7.83
C GLN A 150 7.17 15.11 6.57
N GLN A 151 6.10 15.09 5.78
CA GLN A 151 6.07 14.39 4.50
C GLN A 151 7.14 14.91 3.54
N LYS A 152 7.30 16.24 3.43
CA LYS A 152 8.35 16.85 2.59
C LYS A 152 9.76 16.49 3.07
N VAL A 153 9.97 16.34 4.39
CA VAL A 153 11.25 15.81 4.91
C VAL A 153 11.48 14.40 4.37
N LEU A 154 10.52 13.50 4.48
CA LEU A 154 10.64 12.12 3.99
C LEU A 154 10.84 12.06 2.47
N GLU A 155 10.11 12.87 1.72
CA GLU A 155 10.29 13.00 0.27
C GLU A 155 11.70 13.50 -0.09
N SER A 156 12.28 14.39 0.71
CA SER A 156 13.65 14.89 0.49
C SER A 156 14.70 13.81 0.70
N VAL A 157 14.45 12.84 1.58
CA VAL A 157 15.33 11.68 1.84
C VAL A 157 15.25 10.66 0.71
N ALA A 158 14.04 10.41 0.20
CA ALA A 158 13.79 9.43 -0.86
C ALA A 158 13.94 10.01 -2.28
N GLY A 159 13.88 11.34 -2.43
CA GLY A 159 13.52 12.02 -3.67
C GLY A 159 14.50 11.96 -4.84
N ASN A 160 15.73 11.43 -4.66
CA ASN A 160 16.76 11.44 -5.71
C ASN A 160 17.44 10.08 -5.90
N VAL A 161 16.72 8.99 -5.66
CA VAL A 161 17.26 7.66 -5.92
C VAL A 161 17.27 7.40 -7.43
N VAL A 162 18.46 7.45 -8.02
CA VAL A 162 18.68 7.06 -9.40
C VAL A 162 19.30 5.67 -9.41
N VAL A 163 18.68 4.76 -10.14
CA VAL A 163 19.21 3.42 -10.43
C VAL A 163 19.82 3.46 -11.82
N SER A 164 21.10 3.16 -11.91
CA SER A 164 21.83 3.15 -13.19
C SER A 164 21.49 1.90 -14.01
N ASP A 165 21.72 1.99 -15.33
CA ASP A 165 21.55 0.86 -16.23
C ASP A 165 22.51 -0.30 -15.91
N ASP A 166 23.69 -0.01 -15.38
CA ASP A 166 24.65 -1.02 -14.94
C ASP A 166 24.16 -1.79 -13.71
N GLU A 167 23.49 -1.14 -12.77
CA GLU A 167 22.88 -1.81 -11.61
C GLU A 167 21.74 -2.72 -12.04
N VAL A 168 20.91 -2.26 -12.97
CA VAL A 168 19.82 -3.04 -13.55
C VAL A 168 20.38 -4.27 -14.27
N LEU A 169 21.44 -4.10 -15.07
CA LEU A 169 22.10 -5.20 -15.77
C LEU A 169 22.69 -6.23 -14.79
N LYS A 170 23.43 -5.77 -13.77
CA LYS A 170 24.01 -6.66 -12.74
C LYS A 170 22.95 -7.45 -12.01
N PHE A 171 21.85 -6.78 -11.61
CA PHE A 171 20.73 -7.47 -10.97
C PHE A 171 20.12 -8.52 -11.89
N TYR A 172 19.83 -8.16 -13.13
CA TYR A 172 19.29 -9.09 -14.12
C TYR A 172 20.21 -10.32 -14.31
N GLU A 173 21.50 -10.11 -14.57
CA GLU A 173 22.45 -11.21 -14.81
C GLU A 173 22.57 -12.15 -13.62
N SER A 174 22.54 -11.63 -12.39
CA SER A 174 22.63 -12.44 -11.17
C SER A 174 21.33 -13.18 -10.82
N THR A 175 20.17 -12.76 -11.36
CA THR A 175 18.87 -13.25 -10.92
C THR A 175 17.99 -13.82 -12.05
N LYS A 176 18.40 -13.70 -13.32
CA LYS A 176 17.58 -14.06 -14.50
C LYS A 176 17.07 -15.49 -14.49
N ASP A 177 17.87 -16.43 -14.04
CA ASP A 177 17.50 -17.85 -13.99
C ASP A 177 16.46 -18.14 -12.90
N LEU A 178 16.43 -17.34 -11.84
CA LEU A 178 15.55 -17.53 -10.72
C LEU A 178 14.23 -16.75 -10.87
N PHE A 179 14.31 -15.45 -11.25
CA PHE A 179 13.16 -14.57 -11.26
C PHE A 179 12.56 -14.30 -12.64
N PHE A 180 13.35 -14.41 -13.70
CA PHE A 180 12.93 -14.05 -15.06
C PHE A 180 12.76 -15.26 -15.99
N ARG A 181 12.71 -16.46 -15.43
CA ARG A 181 12.36 -17.68 -16.16
C ARG A 181 10.84 -17.74 -16.33
N ARG A 182 10.38 -17.50 -17.55
CA ARG A 182 8.98 -17.64 -17.93
C ARG A 182 8.72 -19.08 -18.34
N PRO A 183 7.83 -19.83 -17.66
CA PRO A 183 7.51 -21.20 -18.04
C PRO A 183 6.83 -21.26 -19.41
N ALA A 184 6.79 -22.46 -19.99
CA ALA A 184 5.98 -22.70 -21.18
C ALA A 184 4.50 -22.39 -20.90
N GLY A 185 3.79 -21.88 -21.91
CA GLY A 185 2.40 -21.49 -21.73
C GLY A 185 1.78 -20.96 -23.02
N TYR A 186 0.71 -20.20 -22.86
CA TYR A 186 -0.11 -19.71 -23.95
C TYR A 186 -0.40 -18.21 -23.76
N ASN A 187 -0.31 -17.45 -24.83
CA ASN A 187 -0.90 -16.11 -24.87
C ASN A 187 -2.35 -16.26 -25.29
N VAL A 188 -3.27 -15.72 -24.49
CA VAL A 188 -4.70 -15.86 -24.68
C VAL A 188 -5.41 -14.51 -24.57
N ASN A 189 -6.46 -14.32 -25.35
CA ASN A 189 -7.49 -13.36 -25.02
C ASN A 189 -8.57 -14.05 -24.20
N PHE A 190 -9.13 -13.36 -23.23
CA PHE A 190 -10.27 -13.86 -22.47
C PHE A 190 -11.34 -12.80 -22.32
N ALA A 191 -12.58 -13.27 -22.15
CA ALA A 191 -13.73 -12.45 -21.75
C ALA A 191 -14.53 -13.22 -20.70
N SER A 192 -14.96 -12.53 -19.64
CA SER A 192 -15.82 -13.08 -18.60
C SER A 192 -17.24 -12.52 -18.72
N PHE A 193 -18.22 -13.39 -18.46
CA PHE A 193 -19.65 -13.12 -18.59
C PHE A 193 -20.39 -13.51 -17.32
N GLY A 194 -21.58 -12.93 -17.15
CA GLY A 194 -22.45 -13.26 -16.03
C GLY A 194 -23.16 -14.58 -16.15
N THR A 195 -23.44 -15.02 -17.41
CA THR A 195 -24.19 -16.27 -17.69
C THR A 195 -23.55 -17.06 -18.83
N LYS A 196 -23.88 -18.35 -18.88
CA LYS A 196 -23.46 -19.25 -19.98
C LYS A 196 -24.02 -18.83 -21.32
N GLU A 197 -25.26 -18.37 -21.33
CA GLU A 197 -25.99 -17.95 -22.55
C GLU A 197 -25.27 -16.74 -23.20
N GLN A 198 -24.84 -15.78 -22.39
CA GLN A 198 -24.08 -14.61 -22.87
C GLN A 198 -22.75 -15.05 -23.50
N ALA A 199 -21.98 -15.88 -22.80
CA ALA A 199 -20.71 -16.42 -23.30
C ALA A 199 -20.91 -17.28 -24.56
N GLN A 200 -21.99 -18.06 -24.64
CA GLN A 200 -22.30 -18.88 -25.80
C GLN A 200 -22.62 -18.02 -27.02
N LYS A 201 -23.38 -16.95 -26.84
CA LYS A 201 -23.68 -15.96 -27.91
C LYS A 201 -22.40 -15.32 -28.44
N ALA A 202 -21.46 -14.92 -27.56
CA ALA A 202 -20.17 -14.41 -27.96
C ALA A 202 -19.37 -15.45 -28.76
N ARG A 203 -19.36 -16.70 -28.27
CA ARG A 203 -18.67 -17.80 -28.92
C ARG A 203 -19.18 -18.07 -30.34
N GLU A 204 -20.48 -18.07 -30.54
CA GLU A 204 -21.11 -18.28 -31.85
C GLU A 204 -20.69 -17.23 -32.86
N GLN A 205 -20.62 -15.95 -32.46
CA GLN A 205 -20.15 -14.85 -33.32
C GLN A 205 -18.69 -15.02 -33.68
N LEU A 206 -17.84 -15.42 -32.70
CA LEU A 206 -16.40 -15.67 -32.97
C LEU A 206 -16.18 -16.87 -33.89
N VAL A 207 -16.97 -17.94 -33.73
CA VAL A 207 -16.92 -19.12 -34.62
C VAL A 207 -17.39 -18.77 -36.04
N ALA A 208 -18.35 -17.85 -36.16
CA ALA A 208 -18.83 -17.32 -37.43
C ALA A 208 -17.80 -16.36 -38.09
N GLY A 209 -16.68 -16.03 -37.42
CA GLY A 209 -15.60 -15.22 -37.99
C GLY A 209 -15.66 -13.73 -37.63
N THR A 210 -16.56 -13.30 -36.74
CA THR A 210 -16.56 -11.93 -36.23
C THR A 210 -15.29 -11.68 -35.41
N GLN A 211 -14.69 -10.51 -35.56
CA GLN A 211 -13.46 -10.14 -34.85
C GLN A 211 -13.73 -10.02 -33.33
N TRP A 212 -12.74 -10.40 -32.52
CA TRP A 212 -12.82 -10.42 -31.06
C TRP A 212 -13.34 -9.11 -30.47
N ASP A 213 -12.68 -7.98 -30.79
CA ASP A 213 -13.06 -6.69 -30.22
C ASP A 213 -14.48 -6.26 -30.63
N LYS A 214 -14.89 -6.55 -31.87
CA LYS A 214 -16.24 -6.26 -32.36
C LYS A 214 -17.32 -7.06 -31.63
N VAL A 215 -17.04 -8.33 -31.30
CA VAL A 215 -17.96 -9.17 -30.50
C VAL A 215 -18.12 -8.57 -29.12
N LEU A 216 -17.01 -8.15 -28.48
CA LEU A 216 -17.04 -7.58 -27.14
C LEU A 216 -17.72 -6.21 -27.10
N GLU A 217 -17.52 -5.36 -28.12
CA GLU A 217 -18.25 -4.09 -28.26
C GLU A 217 -19.77 -4.31 -28.39
N GLY A 218 -20.17 -5.27 -29.22
CA GLY A 218 -21.58 -5.62 -29.43
C GLY A 218 -22.26 -6.24 -28.22
N LEU A 219 -21.50 -6.77 -27.27
CA LEU A 219 -21.96 -7.41 -26.03
C LEU A 219 -21.45 -6.68 -24.78
N SER A 220 -21.15 -5.42 -24.87
CA SER A 220 -20.49 -4.65 -23.79
C SER A 220 -21.27 -4.63 -22.48
N SER A 221 -22.60 -4.74 -22.50
CA SER A 221 -23.44 -4.87 -21.30
C SER A 221 -23.34 -6.24 -20.61
N ASP A 222 -22.89 -7.26 -21.34
CA ASP A 222 -22.82 -8.65 -20.91
C ASP A 222 -21.42 -9.05 -20.44
N VAL A 223 -20.39 -8.30 -20.89
CA VAL A 223 -18.99 -8.54 -20.59
C VAL A 223 -18.60 -7.88 -19.26
N ARG A 224 -18.16 -8.67 -18.28
CA ARG A 224 -17.67 -8.18 -16.98
C ARG A 224 -16.22 -7.74 -17.04
N ASN A 225 -15.37 -8.52 -17.70
CA ASN A 225 -13.94 -8.27 -17.87
C ASN A 225 -13.44 -8.90 -19.15
N SER A 226 -12.46 -8.28 -19.80
CA SER A 226 -11.89 -8.83 -21.04
C SER A 226 -10.51 -8.27 -21.34
N THR A 227 -9.78 -8.97 -22.20
CA THR A 227 -8.52 -8.45 -22.79
C THR A 227 -8.77 -8.00 -24.21
N PRO A 228 -8.23 -6.82 -24.63
CA PRO A 228 -8.21 -6.42 -26.03
C PRO A 228 -7.45 -7.43 -26.89
N TYR A 229 -7.84 -7.56 -28.16
CA TYR A 229 -7.20 -8.50 -29.08
C TYR A 229 -5.68 -8.32 -29.18
N GLU A 230 -5.21 -7.08 -29.23
CA GLU A 230 -3.79 -6.74 -29.37
C GLU A 230 -2.98 -6.91 -28.08
N LYS A 231 -3.64 -7.17 -26.94
CA LYS A 231 -3.00 -7.31 -25.63
C LYS A 231 -3.39 -8.61 -24.94
N PRO A 232 -2.97 -9.77 -25.50
CA PRO A 232 -3.27 -11.06 -24.88
C PRO A 232 -2.54 -11.18 -23.53
N THR A 233 -3.14 -11.96 -22.63
CA THR A 233 -2.56 -12.32 -21.35
C THR A 233 -1.83 -13.65 -21.45
N PHE A 234 -0.68 -13.76 -20.78
CA PHE A 234 0.03 -15.03 -20.69
C PHE A 234 -0.53 -15.90 -19.57
N VAL A 235 -0.76 -17.17 -19.88
CA VAL A 235 -1.15 -18.22 -18.91
C VAL A 235 -0.14 -19.35 -19.00
N ALA A 236 0.50 -19.67 -17.88
CA ALA A 236 1.47 -20.77 -17.85
C ALA A 236 0.77 -22.12 -17.96
N GLU A 237 1.39 -23.04 -18.71
CA GLU A 237 0.82 -24.37 -18.91
C GLU A 237 0.65 -25.13 -17.57
N LYS A 238 1.55 -24.94 -16.62
CA LYS A 238 1.51 -25.54 -15.28
C LYS A 238 0.37 -25.04 -14.41
N ASP A 239 -0.15 -23.83 -14.70
CA ASP A 239 -1.22 -23.19 -13.93
C ASP A 239 -2.62 -23.53 -14.47
N LEU A 240 -2.70 -24.30 -15.57
CA LEU A 240 -3.97 -24.73 -16.15
C LEU A 240 -4.61 -25.80 -15.27
N THR A 241 -5.71 -25.45 -14.63
CA THR A 241 -6.52 -26.35 -13.78
C THR A 241 -7.94 -26.47 -14.30
N GLY A 242 -8.66 -27.50 -13.88
CA GLY A 242 -10.08 -27.68 -14.20
C GLY A 242 -10.38 -27.58 -15.71
N GLU A 243 -11.41 -26.81 -16.06
CA GLU A 243 -11.85 -26.60 -17.44
C GLU A 243 -10.83 -25.82 -18.29
N MET A 244 -9.92 -25.06 -17.68
CA MET A 244 -8.86 -24.34 -18.40
C MET A 244 -7.87 -25.28 -19.10
N LYS A 245 -7.82 -26.56 -18.74
CA LYS A 245 -7.00 -27.57 -19.43
C LYS A 245 -7.37 -27.76 -20.91
N VAL A 246 -8.54 -27.30 -21.32
CA VAL A 246 -8.94 -27.29 -22.74
C VAL A 246 -7.93 -26.52 -23.60
N LEU A 247 -7.24 -25.53 -23.03
CA LEU A 247 -6.19 -24.74 -23.72
C LEU A 247 -5.03 -25.59 -24.21
N LEU A 248 -4.76 -26.74 -23.60
CA LEU A 248 -3.68 -27.66 -24.07
C LEU A 248 -3.91 -28.07 -25.53
N ASN A 249 -5.16 -28.40 -25.88
CA ASN A 249 -5.55 -28.94 -27.17
C ASN A 249 -6.31 -27.93 -28.06
N LEU A 250 -6.59 -26.73 -27.56
CA LEU A 250 -7.31 -25.71 -28.33
C LEU A 250 -6.41 -25.21 -29.48
N PRO A 251 -6.89 -25.21 -30.74
CA PRO A 251 -6.14 -24.63 -31.86
C PRO A 251 -5.94 -23.12 -31.70
N VAL A 252 -4.81 -22.61 -32.21
CA VAL A 252 -4.54 -21.18 -32.22
C VAL A 252 -5.58 -20.44 -33.09
N GLY A 253 -6.06 -19.30 -32.61
CA GLY A 253 -7.06 -18.49 -33.29
C GLY A 253 -8.52 -18.99 -33.14
N LYS A 254 -8.74 -20.06 -32.39
CA LYS A 254 -10.09 -20.56 -32.12
C LYS A 254 -10.55 -20.22 -30.72
N PRO A 255 -11.85 -19.87 -30.54
CA PRO A 255 -12.43 -19.71 -29.21
C PRO A 255 -12.61 -21.08 -28.52
N SER A 256 -12.44 -21.12 -27.21
CA SER A 256 -12.72 -22.29 -26.39
C SER A 256 -14.23 -22.63 -26.36
N PRO A 257 -14.63 -23.79 -25.87
CA PRO A 257 -15.94 -23.95 -25.27
C PRO A 257 -16.16 -22.89 -24.18
N VAL A 258 -17.41 -22.70 -23.79
CA VAL A 258 -17.74 -21.87 -22.61
C VAL A 258 -17.24 -22.59 -21.37
N LEU A 259 -16.41 -21.92 -20.58
CA LEU A 259 -15.75 -22.47 -19.38
C LEU A 259 -16.43 -21.92 -18.12
N SER A 260 -16.75 -22.79 -17.18
CA SER A 260 -17.28 -22.40 -15.86
C SER A 260 -16.18 -22.53 -14.82
N VAL A 261 -15.47 -21.42 -14.54
CA VAL A 261 -14.35 -21.43 -13.56
C VAL A 261 -14.91 -21.41 -12.13
N THR A 262 -15.98 -20.64 -11.91
CA THR A 262 -16.77 -20.64 -10.69
C THR A 262 -18.27 -20.60 -11.07
N SER A 263 -19.17 -20.61 -10.08
CA SER A 263 -20.61 -20.42 -10.32
C SER A 263 -20.94 -19.05 -10.95
N GLU A 264 -20.07 -18.06 -10.76
CA GLU A 264 -20.29 -16.67 -11.18
C GLU A 264 -19.34 -16.22 -12.32
N ASP A 265 -18.25 -16.95 -12.54
CA ASP A 265 -17.24 -16.62 -13.55
C ASP A 265 -17.32 -17.58 -14.74
N ILE A 266 -18.00 -17.13 -15.77
CA ILE A 266 -18.11 -17.82 -17.06
C ILE A 266 -17.12 -17.21 -18.01
N LEU A 267 -16.15 -17.99 -18.47
CA LEU A 267 -15.09 -17.53 -19.35
C LEU A 267 -15.22 -18.05 -20.77
N LEU A 268 -14.85 -17.20 -21.70
CA LEU A 268 -14.52 -17.54 -23.07
C LEU A 268 -13.07 -17.17 -23.33
N VAL A 269 -12.29 -18.09 -23.86
CA VAL A 269 -10.86 -17.91 -24.07
C VAL A 269 -10.50 -18.19 -25.52
N MET A 270 -9.64 -17.39 -26.11
CA MET A 270 -9.09 -17.61 -27.45
C MET A 270 -7.57 -17.72 -27.37
N LYS A 271 -7.02 -18.89 -27.75
CA LYS A 271 -5.58 -19.10 -27.81
C LYS A 271 -4.99 -18.29 -28.96
N ARG A 272 -4.01 -17.42 -28.64
CA ARG A 272 -3.34 -16.58 -29.63
C ARG A 272 -2.01 -17.19 -30.10
N SER A 273 -1.24 -17.72 -29.18
CA SER A 273 0.02 -18.39 -29.50
C SER A 273 0.47 -19.31 -28.36
N LYS A 274 1.34 -20.26 -28.69
CA LYS A 274 2.10 -21.03 -27.70
C LYS A 274 3.42 -20.30 -27.46
N SER A 275 3.81 -20.19 -26.20
CA SER A 275 5.08 -19.61 -25.77
C SER A 275 5.93 -20.71 -25.13
N PRO A 276 7.12 -21.02 -25.65
CA PRO A 276 8.03 -21.96 -25.00
C PRO A 276 8.56 -21.38 -23.69
N GLU A 277 9.09 -22.25 -22.86
CA GLU A 277 9.87 -21.79 -21.70
C GLU A 277 11.08 -20.98 -22.19
N ARG A 278 11.30 -19.84 -21.57
CA ARG A 278 12.44 -18.96 -21.87
C ARG A 278 12.78 -18.05 -20.70
N ILE A 279 13.99 -17.56 -20.69
CA ILE A 279 14.36 -16.41 -19.85
C ILE A 279 13.87 -15.14 -20.56
N LEU A 280 13.18 -14.28 -19.84
CA LEU A 280 12.76 -12.96 -20.35
C LEU A 280 14.00 -12.12 -20.61
N ALA A 281 14.07 -11.49 -21.78
CA ALA A 281 15.20 -10.61 -22.11
C ALA A 281 15.23 -9.38 -21.18
N LEU A 282 16.41 -8.81 -20.94
CA LEU A 282 16.56 -7.60 -20.14
C LEU A 282 15.63 -6.47 -20.62
N SER A 283 15.47 -6.30 -21.93
CA SER A 283 14.59 -5.28 -22.52
C SER A 283 13.11 -5.41 -22.12
N GLU A 284 12.66 -6.63 -21.79
CA GLU A 284 11.28 -6.89 -21.39
C GLU A 284 11.04 -6.55 -19.91
N VAL A 285 12.08 -6.66 -19.05
CA VAL A 285 11.98 -6.53 -17.59
C VAL A 285 12.74 -5.34 -17.02
N LYS A 286 13.51 -4.61 -17.84
CA LYS A 286 14.35 -3.48 -17.43
C LYS A 286 13.59 -2.47 -16.57
N GLY A 287 12.41 -2.04 -17.03
CA GLY A 287 11.61 -1.05 -16.31
C GLY A 287 11.04 -1.55 -14.99
N GLU A 288 10.78 -2.85 -14.87
CA GLU A 288 10.33 -3.49 -13.64
C GLU A 288 11.47 -3.60 -12.62
N ILE A 289 12.64 -4.07 -13.07
CA ILE A 289 13.85 -4.14 -12.25
C ILE A 289 14.23 -2.75 -11.73
N GLN A 290 14.21 -1.74 -12.59
CA GLN A 290 14.55 -0.37 -12.21
C GLN A 290 13.64 0.16 -11.11
N LYS A 291 12.33 -0.05 -11.23
CA LYS A 291 11.35 0.34 -10.20
C LYS A 291 11.56 -0.42 -8.89
N MET A 292 11.84 -1.71 -8.98
CA MET A 292 12.06 -2.55 -7.79
C MET A 292 13.32 -2.13 -7.03
N LEU A 293 14.44 -1.92 -7.73
CA LEU A 293 15.69 -1.46 -7.14
C LEU A 293 15.55 -0.04 -6.56
N GLN A 294 14.83 0.85 -7.25
CA GLN A 294 14.53 2.19 -6.75
C GLN A 294 13.73 2.11 -5.45
N ALA A 295 12.63 1.36 -5.43
CA ALA A 295 11.80 1.20 -4.23
C ALA A 295 12.56 0.53 -3.07
N GLN A 296 13.47 -0.40 -3.36
CA GLN A 296 14.33 -1.00 -2.33
C GLN A 296 15.27 0.05 -1.73
N ARG A 297 15.96 0.82 -2.56
CA ARG A 297 16.90 1.85 -2.11
C ARG A 297 16.20 2.98 -1.34
N GLU A 298 15.02 3.38 -1.79
CA GLU A 298 14.18 4.36 -1.06
C GLU A 298 13.86 3.85 0.35
N ARG A 299 13.47 2.59 0.50
CA ARG A 299 13.22 1.98 1.81
C ARG A 299 14.46 1.92 2.70
N GLU A 300 15.61 1.54 2.13
CA GLU A 300 16.88 1.50 2.86
C GLU A 300 17.30 2.88 3.37
N LEU A 301 17.14 3.92 2.53
CA LEU A 301 17.42 5.31 2.92
C LEU A 301 16.47 5.79 4.01
N GLN A 302 15.18 5.50 3.90
CA GLN A 302 14.20 5.85 4.93
C GLN A 302 14.49 5.13 6.25
N GLN A 303 14.83 3.84 6.22
CA GLN A 303 15.20 3.11 7.44
C GLN A 303 16.43 3.68 8.12
N LYS A 304 17.48 3.99 7.37
CA LYS A 304 18.67 4.65 7.91
C LYS A 304 18.33 6.01 8.51
N PHE A 305 17.54 6.80 7.80
CA PHE A 305 17.12 8.10 8.27
C PHE A 305 16.32 8.02 9.58
N PHE A 306 15.38 7.07 9.69
CA PHE A 306 14.65 6.86 10.93
C PHE A 306 15.55 6.40 12.09
N GLN A 307 16.54 5.56 11.82
CA GLN A 307 17.52 5.17 12.83
C GLN A 307 18.36 6.38 13.30
N GLU A 308 18.79 7.24 12.38
CA GLU A 308 19.49 8.48 12.69
C GLU A 308 18.61 9.44 13.50
N LEU A 309 17.36 9.64 13.11
CA LEU A 309 16.41 10.45 13.86
C LEU A 309 16.24 9.94 15.29
N LYS A 310 16.03 8.63 15.47
CA LYS A 310 15.90 8.02 16.81
C LYS A 310 17.16 8.19 17.64
N SER A 311 18.35 8.01 17.06
CA SER A 311 19.62 8.13 17.79
C SER A 311 19.92 9.57 18.21
N ASN A 312 19.44 10.55 17.44
CA ASN A 312 19.64 11.99 17.70
C ASN A 312 18.52 12.60 18.59
N THR A 313 17.51 11.81 18.98
CA THR A 313 16.43 12.25 19.83
C THR A 313 16.69 11.81 21.27
N SER A 314 16.62 12.75 22.22
CA SER A 314 16.76 12.43 23.64
C SER A 314 15.49 11.77 24.16
N VAL A 315 15.60 10.53 24.60
CA VAL A 315 14.47 9.76 25.15
C VAL A 315 14.80 9.29 26.56
N LYS A 316 13.91 9.57 27.50
CA LYS A 316 13.99 9.11 28.88
C LYS A 316 12.72 8.36 29.26
N ILE A 317 12.82 7.09 29.57
CA ILE A 317 11.71 6.29 30.08
C ILE A 317 11.51 6.61 31.54
N LEU A 318 10.30 7.01 31.92
CA LEU A 318 9.92 7.37 33.30
C LEU A 318 9.19 6.22 34.00
N ASP A 319 8.45 5.41 33.23
CA ASP A 319 7.78 4.20 33.73
C ASP A 319 8.16 2.99 32.84
N PRO A 320 9.23 2.26 33.20
CA PRO A 320 9.66 1.09 32.43
C PRO A 320 8.71 -0.11 32.55
N SER A 321 7.75 -0.10 33.49
CA SER A 321 6.88 -1.26 33.74
C SER A 321 5.87 -1.53 32.61
N ILE A 322 5.56 -0.53 31.80
CA ILE A 322 4.60 -0.65 30.69
C ILE A 322 5.25 -0.97 29.34
N PHE A 323 6.58 -0.95 29.27
CA PHE A 323 7.36 -1.25 28.08
C PHE A 323 8.05 -2.63 28.22
N PRO A 324 8.52 -3.24 27.11
CA PRO A 324 9.25 -4.49 27.19
C PRO A 324 10.54 -4.31 28.00
N ALA A 325 10.91 -5.33 28.76
CA ALA A 325 12.20 -5.32 29.45
C ALA A 325 13.33 -5.16 28.41
N PRO A 326 14.38 -4.36 28.70
CA PRO A 326 15.51 -4.25 27.81
C PRO A 326 16.09 -5.67 27.62
N LYS A 327 16.26 -6.10 26.36
CA LYS A 327 16.96 -7.35 26.05
C LYS A 327 18.34 -7.25 26.68
N SER A 328 18.62 -8.12 27.67
CA SER A 328 19.99 -8.31 28.16
C SER A 328 20.88 -8.63 26.96
N PRO A 329 22.09 -8.03 26.83
CA PRO A 329 23.01 -8.46 25.80
C PRO A 329 23.20 -9.96 25.99
N GLU A 330 22.89 -10.75 24.96
CA GLU A 330 23.14 -12.20 24.96
C GLU A 330 24.59 -12.38 25.37
N SER A 331 24.76 -12.97 26.55
CA SER A 331 26.06 -13.48 26.98
C SER A 331 26.46 -14.52 25.94
N GLY A 332 27.40 -14.14 25.08
CA GLY A 332 27.94 -15.05 24.08
C GLY A 332 28.28 -16.36 24.75
N ASP A 333 27.59 -17.38 24.36
CA ASP A 333 27.87 -18.75 24.73
C ASP A 333 29.32 -19.07 24.29
N LYS A 334 30.22 -19.00 25.27
CA LYS A 334 31.55 -19.58 25.16
C LYS A 334 31.35 -21.06 25.40
N THR A 335 31.06 -21.81 24.37
CA THR A 335 31.33 -23.25 24.37
C THR A 335 32.79 -23.49 24.09
N GLU A 336 33.45 -24.02 25.10
CA GLU A 336 34.75 -24.69 25.01
C GLU A 336 34.74 -25.86 24.01
#